data_ad75a1cd3f432f2ed9155d150dbb84d0
#
_entry.id   ad75a1cd3f432f2ed9155d150dbb84d0
#
_cell.length_a   1.000
_cell.length_b   1.000
_cell.length_c   1.000
_cell.angle_alpha   90.00
_cell.angle_beta   90.00
_cell.angle_gamma   90.00
#
_symmetry.space_group_name_H-M   'P 1'
#
loop_
_entity.id
_entity.type
_entity.pdbx_description
1 polymer ?
#
loop_
_entity_poly.entity_id
_entity_poly.type
_entity_poly.pdbx_seq_one_letter_code
_entity_poly.pdbx_strand_id
1 'polypeptide(L)'
;MFQLGKTIVSEDIIEKDFVCNLSACKGACCIDGDAGAPLEEEETKILDTIYPKVKPFLRKEGINAIEKLGTYITTEEGELETPLIDGADCAYVFFDKKGVALCAIEEAHNQGEVDWKKPMSCHLYPVRVKDYSEFSAVNYHKWEICDDACTLGKELQVPVYKFVKEALIRKFGEDWYTALEKVAQTYKR
;
A
#
# COMPACT_ATOMS: atom_id res chain seq x y z
N MET A 1 3.78 6.33 -21.30
CA MET A 1 4.83 6.20 -20.25
C MET A 1 5.89 7.26 -20.48
N PHE A 2 6.46 7.80 -19.41
CA PHE A 2 7.53 8.79 -19.46
C PHE A 2 8.64 8.44 -18.46
N GLN A 3 9.84 8.92 -18.72
CA GLN A 3 10.99 8.73 -17.85
C GLN A 3 11.12 9.91 -16.87
N LEU A 4 11.35 9.59 -15.59
CA LEU A 4 11.61 10.55 -14.54
C LEU A 4 12.82 10.08 -13.70
N GLY A 5 14.00 10.66 -13.95
CA GLY A 5 15.24 10.17 -13.37
C GLY A 5 15.51 8.70 -13.75
N LYS A 6 15.64 7.84 -12.76
CA LYS A 6 15.78 6.38 -12.93
C LYS A 6 14.45 5.62 -12.89
N THR A 7 13.31 6.30 -13.03
CA THR A 7 12.01 5.64 -13.04
C THR A 7 11.32 5.78 -14.39
N ILE A 8 10.57 4.75 -14.78
CA ILE A 8 9.64 4.78 -15.92
C ILE A 8 8.24 4.76 -15.37
N VAL A 9 7.50 5.85 -15.57
CA VAL A 9 6.21 6.12 -14.95
C VAL A 9 5.09 5.98 -15.99
N SER A 10 4.02 5.25 -15.61
CA SER A 10 2.80 5.18 -16.43
C SER A 10 2.06 6.51 -16.42
N GLU A 11 1.55 6.93 -17.56
CA GLU A 11 0.71 8.12 -17.70
C GLU A 11 -0.57 8.02 -16.87
N ASP A 12 -1.07 6.80 -16.65
CA ASP A 12 -2.23 6.55 -15.79
C ASP A 12 -2.06 7.13 -14.36
N ILE A 13 -0.81 7.26 -13.87
CA ILE A 13 -0.50 7.87 -12.56
C ILE A 13 -0.93 9.34 -12.49
N ILE A 14 -0.84 10.06 -13.62
CA ILE A 14 -1.19 11.49 -13.71
C ILE A 14 -2.55 11.73 -14.37
N GLU A 15 -3.06 10.78 -15.16
CA GLU A 15 -4.32 10.93 -15.90
C GLU A 15 -5.54 10.34 -15.19
N LYS A 16 -5.37 9.28 -14.39
CA LYS A 16 -6.46 8.62 -13.68
C LYS A 16 -6.70 9.28 -12.34
N ASP A 17 -7.97 9.33 -11.96
CA ASP A 17 -8.40 9.81 -10.65
C ASP A 17 -8.67 8.64 -9.71
N PHE A 18 -8.34 8.81 -8.43
CA PHE A 18 -8.51 7.80 -7.40
C PHE A 18 -8.57 8.42 -6.00
N VAL A 19 -9.58 8.04 -5.23
CA VAL A 19 -9.67 8.30 -3.79
C VAL A 19 -10.27 7.07 -3.12
N CYS A 20 -9.54 6.46 -2.20
CA CYS A 20 -10.00 5.25 -1.52
C CYS A 20 -11.38 5.45 -0.87
N ASN A 21 -12.35 4.59 -1.23
CA ASN A 21 -13.72 4.64 -0.73
C ASN A 21 -14.00 3.47 0.23
N LEU A 22 -13.46 3.56 1.46
CA LEU A 22 -13.64 2.52 2.48
C LEU A 22 -15.10 2.29 2.86
N SER A 23 -15.99 3.27 2.68
CA SER A 23 -17.41 3.10 2.94
C SER A 23 -18.07 2.12 1.96
N ALA A 24 -17.57 2.03 0.74
CA ALA A 24 -18.03 1.12 -0.29
C ALA A 24 -17.28 -0.22 -0.25
N CYS A 25 -15.94 -0.22 -0.44
CA CYS A 25 -15.15 -1.44 -0.57
C CYS A 25 -14.86 -2.17 0.76
N LYS A 26 -15.13 -1.54 1.91
CA LYS A 26 -14.90 -2.10 3.25
C LYS A 26 -13.46 -2.58 3.51
N GLY A 27 -12.49 -2.08 2.77
CA GLY A 27 -11.09 -2.49 2.91
C GLY A 27 -10.76 -3.83 2.22
N ALA A 28 -11.49 -4.18 1.16
CA ALA A 28 -11.37 -5.44 0.43
C ALA A 28 -9.92 -5.79 0.01
N CYS A 29 -9.08 -4.80 -0.29
CA CYS A 29 -7.68 -5.03 -0.66
C CYS A 29 -6.84 -5.74 0.43
N CYS A 30 -7.31 -5.78 1.68
CA CYS A 30 -6.67 -6.50 2.78
C CYS A 30 -7.25 -7.90 3.00
N ILE A 31 -8.32 -8.27 2.26
CA ILE A 31 -9.11 -9.50 2.45
C ILE A 31 -9.12 -10.35 1.18
N ASP A 32 -9.28 -9.73 0.01
CA ASP A 32 -9.55 -10.43 -1.27
C ASP A 32 -8.26 -10.71 -2.08
N GLY A 33 -7.07 -10.49 -1.51
CA GLY A 33 -5.80 -10.76 -2.17
C GLY A 33 -5.40 -12.24 -2.09
N ASP A 34 -4.83 -12.77 -3.18
CA ASP A 34 -4.27 -14.13 -3.23
C ASP A 34 -2.90 -14.24 -2.52
N ALA A 35 -2.32 -13.11 -2.08
CA ALA A 35 -0.99 -12.99 -1.49
C ALA A 35 -0.97 -11.93 -0.39
N GLY A 36 0.05 -11.98 0.48
CA GLY A 36 0.36 -10.95 1.45
C GLY A 36 0.78 -9.63 0.79
N ALA A 37 0.92 -8.58 1.59
CA ALA A 37 1.50 -7.34 1.09
C ALA A 37 2.99 -7.55 0.80
N PRO A 38 3.48 -7.27 -0.43
CA PRO A 38 4.91 -7.33 -0.74
C PRO A 38 5.72 -6.40 0.17
N LEU A 39 6.86 -6.88 0.63
CA LEU A 39 7.75 -6.19 1.58
C LEU A 39 9.14 -5.99 0.96
N GLU A 40 9.77 -4.88 1.34
CA GLU A 40 11.21 -4.67 1.14
C GLU A 40 11.99 -5.35 2.29
N GLU A 41 13.26 -5.70 2.07
CA GLU A 41 14.07 -6.41 3.08
C GLU A 41 14.18 -5.64 4.41
N GLU A 42 14.27 -4.31 4.33
CA GLU A 42 14.32 -3.45 5.51
C GLU A 42 13.01 -3.46 6.30
N GLU A 43 11.87 -3.65 5.62
CA GLU A 43 10.55 -3.66 6.24
C GLU A 43 10.34 -4.89 7.12
N THR A 44 11.00 -6.02 6.83
CA THR A 44 10.94 -7.22 7.67
C THR A 44 11.51 -6.96 9.07
N LYS A 45 12.65 -6.25 9.15
CA LYS A 45 13.29 -5.88 10.42
C LYS A 45 12.44 -4.89 11.22
N ILE A 46 11.75 -3.99 10.51
CA ILE A 46 10.81 -3.06 11.14
C ILE A 46 9.64 -3.84 11.74
N LEU A 47 9.03 -4.76 10.99
CA LEU A 47 7.92 -5.60 11.45
C LEU A 47 8.29 -6.38 12.71
N ASP A 48 9.47 -7.02 12.75
CA ASP A 48 9.97 -7.71 13.93
C ASP A 48 10.07 -6.79 15.15
N THR A 49 10.57 -5.56 14.93
CA THR A 49 10.77 -4.58 16.00
C THR A 49 9.46 -4.04 16.55
N ILE A 50 8.49 -3.74 15.66
CA ILE A 50 7.23 -3.09 16.06
C ILE A 50 6.14 -4.08 16.48
N TYR A 51 6.26 -5.37 16.17
CA TYR A 51 5.23 -6.38 16.44
C TYR A 51 4.70 -6.35 17.88
N PRO A 52 5.53 -6.25 18.94
CA PRO A 52 5.02 -6.20 20.31
C PRO A 52 4.07 -5.01 20.56
N LYS A 53 4.28 -3.88 19.88
CA LYS A 53 3.47 -2.67 19.97
C LYS A 53 2.22 -2.74 19.09
N VAL A 54 2.29 -3.44 17.96
CA VAL A 54 1.17 -3.64 17.04
C VAL A 54 0.22 -4.73 17.54
N LYS A 55 0.73 -5.75 18.25
CA LYS A 55 -0.03 -6.90 18.76
C LYS A 55 -1.33 -6.54 19.48
N PRO A 56 -1.43 -5.51 20.33
CA PRO A 56 -2.67 -5.12 20.99
C PRO A 56 -3.80 -4.68 20.05
N PHE A 57 -3.47 -4.29 18.82
CA PHE A 57 -4.42 -3.84 17.79
C PHE A 57 -4.87 -4.97 16.87
N LEU A 58 -4.22 -6.14 16.95
CA LEU A 58 -4.52 -7.28 16.11
C LEU A 58 -5.72 -8.08 16.66
N ARG A 59 -6.46 -8.70 15.75
CA ARG A 59 -7.42 -9.75 16.11
C ARG A 59 -6.69 -11.05 16.47
N LYS A 60 -7.34 -11.92 17.23
CA LYS A 60 -6.73 -13.16 17.73
C LYS A 60 -6.22 -14.07 16.61
N GLU A 61 -6.94 -14.16 15.50
CA GLU A 61 -6.57 -14.96 14.33
C GLU A 61 -5.27 -14.43 13.69
N GLY A 62 -5.12 -13.12 13.58
CA GLY A 62 -3.90 -12.48 13.08
C GLY A 62 -2.70 -12.73 14.01
N ILE A 63 -2.89 -12.62 15.33
CA ILE A 63 -1.85 -12.98 16.30
C ILE A 63 -1.40 -14.42 16.12
N ASN A 64 -2.36 -15.36 16.05
CA ASN A 64 -2.05 -16.78 15.86
C ASN A 64 -1.29 -17.05 14.56
N ALA A 65 -1.69 -16.41 13.46
CA ALA A 65 -1.00 -16.54 12.18
C ALA A 65 0.44 -16.02 12.26
N ILE A 66 0.66 -14.84 12.84
CA ILE A 66 2.00 -14.24 13.00
C ILE A 66 2.86 -15.08 13.94
N GLU A 67 2.34 -15.58 15.05
CA GLU A 67 3.08 -16.43 15.99
C GLU A 67 3.48 -17.79 15.38
N LYS A 68 2.71 -18.27 14.41
CA LYS A 68 2.97 -19.53 13.69
C LYS A 68 3.92 -19.35 12.51
N LEU A 69 3.75 -18.28 11.72
CA LEU A 69 4.42 -18.08 10.43
C LEU A 69 5.57 -17.06 10.50
N GLY A 70 5.61 -16.22 11.52
CA GLY A 70 6.50 -15.06 11.62
C GLY A 70 5.79 -13.76 11.30
N THR A 71 6.46 -12.64 11.53
CA THR A 71 5.99 -11.27 11.20
C THR A 71 5.92 -11.03 9.69
N TYR A 72 6.62 -11.83 8.92
CA TYR A 72 6.63 -11.90 7.45
C TYR A 72 6.88 -13.35 7.02
N ILE A 73 6.65 -13.63 5.74
CA ILE A 73 6.97 -14.90 5.09
C ILE A 73 7.87 -14.67 3.88
N THR A 74 8.57 -15.71 3.47
CA THR A 74 9.27 -15.78 2.17
C THR A 74 8.51 -16.77 1.31
N THR A 75 8.08 -16.35 0.11
CA THR A 75 7.38 -17.22 -0.85
C THR A 75 8.35 -18.22 -1.50
N GLU A 76 7.82 -19.18 -2.26
CA GLU A 76 8.65 -20.15 -3.03
C GLU A 76 9.51 -19.44 -4.08
N GLU A 77 9.06 -18.29 -4.60
CA GLU A 77 9.79 -17.45 -5.54
C GLU A 77 10.84 -16.55 -4.86
N GLY A 78 10.91 -16.58 -3.52
CA GLY A 78 11.85 -15.79 -2.73
C GLY A 78 11.37 -14.35 -2.45
N GLU A 79 10.11 -14.02 -2.72
CA GLU A 79 9.54 -12.73 -2.41
C GLU A 79 9.15 -12.65 -0.93
N LEU A 80 9.27 -11.45 -0.34
CA LEU A 80 8.91 -11.19 1.05
C LEU A 80 7.51 -10.59 1.13
N GLU A 81 6.67 -11.16 2.00
CA GLU A 81 5.27 -10.75 2.13
C GLU A 81 4.79 -10.78 3.59
N THR A 82 3.72 -10.03 3.88
CA THR A 82 3.00 -10.20 5.14
C THR A 82 2.29 -11.55 5.18
N PRO A 83 2.23 -12.24 6.35
CA PRO A 83 1.52 -13.51 6.45
C PRO A 83 0.01 -13.34 6.27
N LEU A 84 -0.64 -14.41 5.80
CA LEU A 84 -2.09 -14.50 5.67
C LEU A 84 -2.67 -15.39 6.77
N ILE A 85 -3.92 -15.15 7.13
CA ILE A 85 -4.72 -16.02 7.99
C ILE A 85 -5.34 -17.09 7.11
N ASP A 86 -4.87 -18.33 7.25
CA ASP A 86 -5.38 -19.49 6.50
C ASP A 86 -5.44 -19.26 4.96
N GLY A 87 -4.50 -18.46 4.43
CA GLY A 87 -4.42 -18.15 3.01
C GLY A 87 -5.44 -17.13 2.50
N ALA A 88 -6.11 -16.40 3.38
CA ALA A 88 -7.13 -15.40 3.04
C ALA A 88 -6.70 -13.99 3.49
N ASP A 89 -7.23 -13.51 4.61
CA ASP A 89 -6.99 -12.14 5.07
C ASP A 89 -5.53 -11.91 5.47
N CYS A 90 -5.02 -10.70 5.24
CA CYS A 90 -3.75 -10.26 5.80
C CYS A 90 -3.75 -10.40 7.34
N ALA A 91 -2.69 -10.97 7.92
CA ALA A 91 -2.61 -11.18 9.37
C ALA A 91 -2.62 -9.87 10.18
N TYR A 92 -2.26 -8.75 9.55
CA TYR A 92 -2.30 -7.41 10.17
C TYR A 92 -3.64 -6.69 10.02
N VAL A 93 -4.70 -7.36 9.54
CA VAL A 93 -6.03 -6.75 9.42
C VAL A 93 -6.81 -6.89 10.73
N PHE A 94 -7.58 -5.84 11.06
CA PHE A 94 -8.67 -5.91 12.03
C PHE A 94 -9.94 -5.29 11.44
N PHE A 95 -11.08 -5.51 12.07
CA PHE A 95 -12.35 -4.93 11.61
C PHE A 95 -12.87 -3.92 12.63
N ASP A 96 -13.30 -2.77 12.12
CA ASP A 96 -14.00 -1.78 12.95
C ASP A 96 -15.42 -2.24 13.29
N LYS A 97 -16.14 -1.43 14.09
CA LYS A 97 -17.54 -1.71 14.49
C LYS A 97 -18.52 -1.75 13.31
N LYS A 98 -18.14 -1.27 12.14
CA LYS A 98 -18.95 -1.27 10.91
C LYS A 98 -18.54 -2.40 9.95
N GLY A 99 -17.61 -3.26 10.35
CA GLY A 99 -17.08 -4.35 9.54
C GLY A 99 -16.11 -3.88 8.44
N VAL A 100 -15.50 -2.71 8.58
CA VAL A 100 -14.46 -2.22 7.66
C VAL A 100 -13.13 -2.84 8.06
N ALA A 101 -12.45 -3.48 7.11
CA ALA A 101 -11.10 -3.99 7.28
C ALA A 101 -10.09 -2.84 7.29
N LEU A 102 -9.29 -2.78 8.34
CA LEU A 102 -8.29 -1.75 8.60
C LEU A 102 -6.94 -2.39 8.96
N CYS A 103 -5.85 -1.66 8.73
CA CYS A 103 -4.51 -2.12 9.07
C CYS A 103 -4.17 -1.81 10.53
N ALA A 104 -3.85 -2.84 11.32
CA ALA A 104 -3.46 -2.68 12.73
C ALA A 104 -2.11 -1.95 12.90
N ILE A 105 -1.22 -2.05 11.92
CA ILE A 105 0.03 -1.28 11.92
C ILE A 105 -0.28 0.21 11.77
N GLU A 106 -1.15 0.57 10.83
CA GLU A 106 -1.56 1.97 10.62
C GLU A 106 -2.33 2.50 11.83
N GLU A 107 -3.14 1.69 12.48
CA GLU A 107 -3.83 2.07 13.72
C GLU A 107 -2.86 2.33 14.85
N ALA A 108 -1.86 1.47 15.07
CA ALA A 108 -0.80 1.67 16.05
C ALA A 108 0.01 2.96 15.75
N HIS A 109 0.29 3.25 14.48
CA HIS A 109 0.92 4.49 14.06
C HIS A 109 0.04 5.70 14.37
N ASN A 110 -1.24 5.66 14.05
CA ASN A 110 -2.17 6.77 14.29
C ASN A 110 -2.33 7.08 15.78
N GLN A 111 -2.13 6.07 16.65
CA GLN A 111 -2.12 6.23 18.09
C GLN A 111 -0.75 6.62 18.68
N GLY A 112 0.28 6.78 17.83
CA GLY A 112 1.62 7.20 18.24
C GLY A 112 2.47 6.10 18.90
N GLU A 113 2.05 4.83 18.80
CA GLU A 113 2.78 3.71 19.37
C GLU A 113 4.00 3.31 18.52
N VAL A 114 3.93 3.54 17.20
CA VAL A 114 4.99 3.25 16.24
C VAL A 114 5.16 4.39 15.25
N ASP A 115 6.38 4.63 14.78
CA ASP A 115 6.68 5.68 13.79
C ASP A 115 6.47 5.23 12.34
N TRP A 116 6.31 3.94 12.11
CA TRP A 116 6.16 3.34 10.79
C TRP A 116 4.68 3.09 10.46
N LYS A 117 4.20 3.74 9.38
CA LYS A 117 2.77 3.80 9.05
C LYS A 117 2.23 2.46 8.57
N LYS A 118 2.88 1.83 7.58
CA LYS A 118 2.50 0.54 6.96
C LYS A 118 3.54 0.13 5.91
N PRO A 119 3.47 -1.12 5.37
CA PRO A 119 4.28 -1.53 4.23
C PRO A 119 4.21 -0.56 3.07
N MET A 120 5.34 -0.36 2.39
CA MET A 120 5.44 0.57 1.27
C MET A 120 4.45 0.20 0.15
N SER A 121 4.31 -1.08 -0.14
CA SER A 121 3.36 -1.58 -1.13
C SER A 121 1.91 -1.18 -0.82
N CYS A 122 1.50 -1.26 0.45
CA CYS A 122 0.17 -0.83 0.91
C CYS A 122 0.02 0.70 0.91
N HIS A 123 1.08 1.44 1.26
CA HIS A 123 1.04 2.90 1.30
C HIS A 123 0.97 3.52 -0.10
N LEU A 124 1.62 2.89 -1.07
CA LEU A 124 1.60 3.31 -2.48
C LEU A 124 0.32 2.92 -3.22
N TYR A 125 -0.46 1.94 -2.70
CA TYR A 125 -1.60 1.43 -3.46
C TYR A 125 -2.61 2.55 -3.81
N PRO A 126 -3.05 2.66 -5.08
CA PRO A 126 -3.00 1.69 -6.18
C PRO A 126 -1.75 1.75 -7.07
N VAL A 127 -0.70 2.44 -6.67
CA VAL A 127 0.56 2.45 -7.42
C VAL A 127 1.38 1.20 -7.07
N ARG A 128 1.87 0.51 -8.09
CA ARG A 128 2.80 -0.62 -7.97
C ARG A 128 4.17 -0.20 -8.49
N VAL A 129 5.20 -0.48 -7.72
CA VAL A 129 6.59 -0.25 -8.10
C VAL A 129 7.28 -1.59 -8.26
N LYS A 130 7.99 -1.76 -9.37
CA LYS A 130 8.85 -2.94 -9.61
C LYS A 130 10.24 -2.44 -9.95
N ASP A 131 11.20 -2.82 -9.12
CA ASP A 131 12.59 -2.45 -9.30
C ASP A 131 13.28 -3.44 -10.25
N TYR A 132 14.06 -2.89 -11.20
CA TYR A 132 14.94 -3.58 -12.12
C TYR A 132 16.37 -3.06 -11.92
N SER A 133 17.37 -3.74 -12.50
CA SER A 133 18.78 -3.34 -12.34
C SER A 133 19.07 -1.89 -12.73
N GLU A 134 18.40 -1.38 -13.77
CA GLU A 134 18.69 -0.07 -14.37
C GLU A 134 17.63 1.00 -14.08
N PHE A 135 16.42 0.60 -13.70
CA PHE A 135 15.29 1.50 -13.47
C PHE A 135 14.22 0.88 -12.60
N SER A 136 13.34 1.71 -12.04
CA SER A 136 12.11 1.27 -11.39
C SER A 136 10.91 1.57 -12.28
N ALA A 137 10.02 0.59 -12.48
CA ALA A 137 8.75 0.79 -13.17
C ALA A 137 7.68 1.21 -12.15
N VAL A 138 7.00 2.34 -12.42
CA VAL A 138 5.94 2.90 -11.57
C VAL A 138 4.62 2.83 -12.33
N ASN A 139 3.74 1.93 -11.94
CA ASN A 139 2.52 1.61 -12.66
C ASN A 139 1.27 1.80 -11.82
N TYR A 140 0.14 2.11 -12.47
CA TYR A 140 -1.18 2.10 -11.87
C TYR A 140 -1.78 0.70 -11.96
N HIS A 141 -2.17 0.13 -10.83
CA HIS A 141 -2.84 -1.16 -10.75
C HIS A 141 -4.36 -0.97 -10.82
N LYS A 142 -4.98 -1.58 -11.83
CA LYS A 142 -6.42 -1.63 -11.96
C LYS A 142 -6.94 -2.90 -11.29
N TRP A 143 -7.83 -2.73 -10.33
CA TRP A 143 -8.48 -3.84 -9.65
C TRP A 143 -9.96 -3.51 -9.47
N GLU A 144 -10.85 -4.41 -9.89
CA GLU A 144 -12.29 -4.19 -9.90
C GLU A 144 -12.87 -3.83 -8.52
N ILE A 145 -12.28 -4.38 -7.44
CA ILE A 145 -12.68 -4.03 -6.07
C ILE A 145 -12.49 -2.55 -5.72
N CYS A 146 -11.76 -1.80 -6.56
CA CYS A 146 -11.48 -0.37 -6.41
C CYS A 146 -12.30 0.52 -7.35
N ASP A 147 -13.31 0.01 -8.06
CA ASP A 147 -14.11 0.81 -9.01
C ASP A 147 -14.82 1.99 -8.31
N ASP A 148 -15.31 1.79 -7.09
CA ASP A 148 -15.88 2.86 -6.28
C ASP A 148 -14.86 3.95 -5.90
N ALA A 149 -13.59 3.57 -5.73
CA ALA A 149 -12.51 4.53 -5.49
C ALA A 149 -12.17 5.34 -6.74
N CYS A 150 -12.23 4.72 -7.92
CA CYS A 150 -12.09 5.43 -9.20
C CYS A 150 -13.25 6.41 -9.44
N THR A 151 -14.47 6.02 -9.09
CA THR A 151 -15.67 6.86 -9.19
C THR A 151 -15.56 8.08 -8.27
N LEU A 152 -15.25 7.86 -7.00
CA LEU A 152 -15.04 8.93 -6.02
C LEU A 152 -13.88 9.86 -6.42
N GLY A 153 -12.79 9.28 -6.93
CA GLY A 153 -11.64 10.05 -7.43
C GLY A 153 -12.02 11.01 -8.56
N LYS A 154 -12.84 10.54 -9.52
CA LYS A 154 -13.37 11.38 -10.61
C LYS A 154 -14.29 12.48 -10.11
N GLU A 155 -15.18 12.19 -9.17
CA GLU A 155 -16.07 13.18 -8.56
C GLU A 155 -15.29 14.29 -7.85
N LEU A 156 -14.22 13.92 -7.14
CA LEU A 156 -13.36 14.84 -6.39
C LEU A 156 -12.24 15.44 -7.24
N GLN A 157 -12.05 14.98 -8.48
CA GLN A 157 -10.97 15.39 -9.39
C GLN A 157 -9.57 15.24 -8.77
N VAL A 158 -9.33 14.12 -8.09
CA VAL A 158 -8.05 13.82 -7.42
C VAL A 158 -7.28 12.78 -8.21
N PRO A 159 -6.21 13.17 -8.95
CA PRO A 159 -5.34 12.21 -9.65
C PRO A 159 -4.64 11.26 -8.69
N VAL A 160 -4.33 10.06 -9.18
CA VAL A 160 -3.61 9.01 -8.42
C VAL A 160 -2.37 9.57 -7.74
N TYR A 161 -1.50 10.31 -8.47
CA TYR A 161 -0.25 10.83 -7.89
C TYR A 161 -0.48 11.78 -6.71
N LYS A 162 -1.60 12.51 -6.69
CA LYS A 162 -1.97 13.38 -5.56
C LYS A 162 -2.51 12.58 -4.39
N PHE A 163 -3.31 11.54 -4.67
CA PHE A 163 -3.84 10.67 -3.63
C PHE A 163 -2.73 9.96 -2.86
N VAL A 164 -1.70 9.44 -3.56
CA VAL A 164 -0.57 8.74 -2.93
C VAL A 164 0.67 9.64 -2.73
N LYS A 165 0.50 10.96 -2.66
CA LYS A 165 1.62 11.92 -2.53
C LYS A 165 2.61 11.55 -1.44
N GLU A 166 2.13 11.32 -0.21
CA GLU A 166 2.99 10.98 0.93
C GLU A 166 3.80 9.71 0.68
N ALA A 167 3.17 8.69 0.07
CA ALA A 167 3.83 7.43 -0.22
C ALA A 167 4.90 7.58 -1.32
N LEU A 168 4.61 8.37 -2.36
CA LEU A 168 5.59 8.67 -3.42
C LEU A 168 6.79 9.46 -2.88
N ILE A 169 6.55 10.46 -2.02
CA ILE A 169 7.62 11.20 -1.35
C ILE A 169 8.44 10.27 -0.45
N ARG A 170 7.79 9.40 0.30
CA ARG A 170 8.47 8.42 1.16
C ARG A 170 9.35 7.45 0.34
N LYS A 171 8.91 7.01 -0.84
CA LYS A 171 9.64 6.06 -1.70
C LYS A 171 10.74 6.73 -2.51
N PHE A 172 10.48 7.90 -3.11
CA PHE A 172 11.35 8.50 -4.12
C PHE A 172 11.93 9.86 -3.71
N GLY A 173 11.44 10.49 -2.65
CA GLY A 173 11.87 11.80 -2.17
C GLY A 173 11.08 12.98 -2.76
N GLU A 174 11.19 14.13 -2.10
CA GLU A 174 10.50 15.38 -2.45
C GLU A 174 10.86 15.89 -3.84
N ASP A 175 12.13 15.80 -4.24
CA ASP A 175 12.60 16.30 -5.55
C ASP A 175 11.98 15.52 -6.69
N TRP A 176 11.88 14.18 -6.53
CA TRP A 176 11.22 13.33 -7.50
C TRP A 176 9.73 13.67 -7.64
N TYR A 177 9.05 13.84 -6.49
CA TYR A 177 7.63 14.18 -6.49
C TYR A 177 7.39 15.57 -7.14
N THR A 178 8.23 16.56 -6.83
CA THR A 178 8.17 17.89 -7.46
C THR A 178 8.36 17.83 -8.98
N ALA A 179 9.27 16.95 -9.45
CA ALA A 179 9.45 16.75 -10.87
C ALA A 179 8.24 16.07 -11.52
N LEU A 180 7.61 15.10 -10.83
CA LEU A 180 6.34 14.47 -11.27
C LEU A 180 5.22 15.52 -11.39
N GLU A 181 5.06 16.43 -10.43
CA GLU A 181 4.06 17.50 -10.48
C GLU A 181 4.27 18.41 -11.69
N LYS A 182 5.52 18.76 -12.02
CA LYS A 182 5.83 19.57 -13.23
C LYS A 182 5.42 18.83 -14.50
N VAL A 183 5.71 17.53 -14.62
CA VAL A 183 5.26 16.73 -15.76
C VAL A 183 3.73 16.73 -15.83
N ALA A 184 3.03 16.46 -14.70
CA ALA A 184 1.57 16.42 -14.67
C ALA A 184 0.92 17.76 -15.12
N GLN A 185 1.53 18.90 -14.83
CA GLN A 185 1.05 20.22 -15.27
C GLN A 185 1.12 20.40 -16.80
N THR A 186 2.03 19.70 -17.48
CA THR A 186 2.15 19.76 -18.94
C THR A 186 1.17 18.86 -19.67
N TYR A 187 0.63 17.85 -18.98
CA TYR A 187 -0.41 16.99 -19.52
C TYR A 187 -1.75 17.73 -19.49
N LYS A 188 -2.32 17.97 -20.66
CA LYS A 188 -3.70 18.48 -20.78
C LYS A 188 -4.67 17.35 -20.42
N ARG A 189 -5.42 17.54 -19.36
CA ARG A 189 -6.57 16.72 -19.03
C ARG A 189 -7.74 16.96 -19.94
#